data_17cc00a840a86907c297b1b715c0e019
#
_entry.id   17cc00a840a86907c297b1b715c0e019
#
_cell.length_a   1.000
_cell.length_b   1.000
_cell.length_c   1.000
_cell.angle_alpha   90.00
_cell.angle_beta   90.00
_cell.angle_gamma   90.00
#
_symmetry.space_group_name_H-M   'P 1'
#
loop_
_entity.id
_entity.type
_entity.pdbx_description
1 polymer ?
#
loop_
_entity_poly.entity_id
_entity_poly.type
_entity_poly.pdbx_seq_one_letter_code
_entity_poly.pdbx_strand_id
1 'polypeptide(L)'
;MKRVFLIVLDSVGIGEMPDAAAYGDAGSNTIRAAASSPYFSMPNMRKLGFFNIDGVEIGEKEKDPAGSFARMTEVSKGKDTTIGHWEIAGIISNSPLPSYQDGFPQEILDEFTKRTGRGVLCNKPYSGTDVIRDYGEEHMKTGKLIVYTSADSVFQVAAHEDVVPVETLYEYCKIAREILTGENGVGRVIARPFVGTPGNFTRTVRRHDFSLQPPKVTMLDQL
;
A
#
# COMPACT_ATOMS: atom_id res chain seq x y z
N MET A 1 28.31 12.25 17.37
CA MET A 1 27.64 11.26 16.48
C MET A 1 26.97 12.03 15.35
N LYS A 2 27.23 11.71 14.08
CA LYS A 2 26.54 12.31 12.94
C LYS A 2 25.18 11.59 12.81
N ARG A 3 24.10 12.35 12.54
CA ARG A 3 22.76 11.82 12.35
C ARG A 3 22.25 12.16 10.96
N VAL A 4 21.56 11.23 10.32
CA VAL A 4 20.85 11.43 9.05
C VAL A 4 19.39 11.13 9.30
N PHE A 5 18.50 11.99 8.79
CA PHE A 5 17.07 11.82 8.83
C PHE A 5 16.58 11.66 7.40
N LEU A 6 16.07 10.48 7.06
CA LEU A 6 15.39 10.23 5.79
C LEU A 6 13.87 10.37 6.01
N ILE A 7 13.27 11.39 5.41
CA ILE A 7 11.84 11.68 5.53
C ILE A 7 11.18 11.40 4.18
N VAL A 8 10.30 10.40 4.15
CA VAL A 8 9.47 10.08 2.98
C VAL A 8 8.12 10.75 3.16
N LEU A 9 7.75 11.64 2.23
CA LEU A 9 6.42 12.23 2.19
C LEU A 9 5.51 11.27 1.43
N ASP A 10 4.65 10.57 2.16
CA ASP A 10 3.71 9.60 1.60
C ASP A 10 2.77 10.28 0.59
N SER A 11 2.53 9.58 -0.51
CA SER A 11 1.64 10.01 -1.60
C SER A 11 2.03 11.32 -2.31
N VAL A 12 3.26 11.82 -2.13
CA VAL A 12 3.72 13.05 -2.81
C VAL A 12 4.48 12.70 -4.09
N GLY A 13 3.96 13.14 -5.23
CA GLY A 13 4.59 13.06 -6.54
C GLY A 13 4.60 14.40 -7.27
N ILE A 14 5.69 14.67 -8.01
CA ILE A 14 5.92 15.91 -8.77
C ILE A 14 5.76 15.69 -10.27
N GLY A 15 4.66 15.13 -10.68
CA GLY A 15 4.34 14.73 -12.03
C GLY A 15 4.33 13.23 -12.23
N GLU A 16 4.02 12.82 -13.43
CA GLU A 16 3.91 11.43 -13.84
C GLU A 16 5.28 10.81 -14.15
N MET A 17 5.35 9.48 -14.00
CA MET A 17 6.46 8.67 -14.48
C MET A 17 6.37 8.46 -15.98
N PRO A 18 7.48 8.15 -16.69
CA PRO A 18 7.46 7.89 -18.13
C PRO A 18 6.52 6.76 -18.56
N ASP A 19 6.27 5.79 -17.70
CA ASP A 19 5.39 4.64 -17.92
C ASP A 19 3.98 4.80 -17.31
N ALA A 20 3.63 5.96 -16.79
CA ALA A 20 2.35 6.22 -16.11
C ALA A 20 1.13 5.84 -16.94
N ALA A 21 1.19 6.01 -18.27
CA ALA A 21 0.11 5.64 -19.16
C ALA A 21 -0.22 4.13 -19.12
N ALA A 22 0.77 3.27 -18.92
CA ALA A 22 0.58 1.82 -18.79
C ALA A 22 -0.18 1.44 -17.51
N TYR A 23 -0.20 2.33 -16.53
CA TYR A 23 -0.89 2.16 -15.23
C TYR A 23 -2.15 3.00 -15.10
N GLY A 24 -2.57 3.69 -16.16
CA GLY A 24 -3.74 4.58 -16.13
C GLY A 24 -3.53 5.89 -15.35
N ASP A 25 -2.29 6.26 -15.08
CA ASP A 25 -1.92 7.43 -14.24
C ASP A 25 -1.41 8.63 -15.07
N ALA A 26 -1.59 8.62 -16.38
CA ALA A 26 -1.22 9.74 -17.24
C ALA A 26 -1.80 11.06 -16.74
N GLY A 27 -0.98 12.12 -16.68
CA GLY A 27 -1.36 13.44 -16.17
C GLY A 27 -1.35 13.56 -14.64
N SER A 28 -0.99 12.53 -13.89
CA SER A 28 -0.95 12.57 -12.43
C SER A 28 0.10 13.57 -11.92
N ASN A 29 -0.28 14.40 -10.93
CA ASN A 29 0.62 15.30 -10.24
C ASN A 29 0.02 15.70 -8.89
N THR A 30 0.39 14.95 -7.85
CA THR A 30 -0.17 15.09 -6.51
C THR A 30 0.13 16.45 -5.90
N ILE A 31 1.36 16.97 -6.09
CA ILE A 31 1.72 18.27 -5.51
C ILE A 31 0.98 19.42 -6.18
N ARG A 32 0.72 19.34 -7.50
CA ARG A 32 -0.10 20.33 -8.20
C ARG A 32 -1.55 20.29 -7.70
N ALA A 33 -2.11 19.09 -7.50
CA ALA A 33 -3.45 18.94 -6.93
C ALA A 33 -3.53 19.51 -5.51
N ALA A 34 -2.55 19.22 -4.65
CA ALA A 34 -2.49 19.79 -3.31
C ALA A 34 -2.37 21.32 -3.31
N ALA A 35 -1.58 21.86 -4.25
CA ALA A 35 -1.37 23.31 -4.38
C ALA A 35 -2.60 24.10 -4.86
N SER A 36 -3.62 23.43 -5.40
CA SER A 36 -4.90 24.07 -5.74
C SER A 36 -5.75 24.41 -4.50
N SER A 37 -5.40 23.90 -3.32
CA SER A 37 -6.09 24.23 -2.07
C SER A 37 -5.75 25.64 -1.61
N PRO A 38 -6.76 26.44 -1.17
CA PRO A 38 -6.51 27.76 -0.59
C PRO A 38 -5.74 27.70 0.74
N TYR A 39 -5.63 26.52 1.34
CA TYR A 39 -4.87 26.29 2.59
C TYR A 39 -3.45 25.78 2.32
N PHE A 40 -3.05 25.63 1.06
CA PHE A 40 -1.72 25.13 0.73
C PHE A 40 -0.63 26.12 1.20
N SER A 41 0.30 25.62 2.03
CA SER A 41 1.40 26.43 2.53
C SER A 41 2.61 25.53 2.87
N MET A 42 3.75 25.77 2.20
CA MET A 42 4.99 25.01 2.41
C MET A 42 6.22 25.95 2.48
N PRO A 43 6.24 26.95 3.39
CA PRO A 43 7.28 27.99 3.39
C PRO A 43 8.68 27.43 3.68
N ASN A 44 8.82 26.43 4.54
CA ASN A 44 10.11 25.81 4.86
C ASN A 44 10.60 24.93 3.70
N MET A 45 9.73 24.19 3.04
CA MET A 45 10.09 23.41 1.85
C MET A 45 10.52 24.32 0.71
N ARG A 46 9.85 25.46 0.52
CA ARG A 46 10.28 26.49 -0.45
C ARG A 46 11.71 26.95 -0.15
N LYS A 47 12.01 27.34 1.08
CA LYS A 47 13.36 27.76 1.52
C LYS A 47 14.44 26.71 1.25
N LEU A 48 14.09 25.42 1.37
CA LEU A 48 14.99 24.32 1.07
C LEU A 48 15.20 24.09 -0.44
N GLY A 49 14.41 24.73 -1.30
CA GLY A 49 14.50 24.62 -2.76
C GLY A 49 13.50 23.63 -3.38
N PHE A 50 12.50 23.15 -2.64
CA PHE A 50 11.50 22.22 -3.19
C PHE A 50 10.79 22.80 -4.42
N PHE A 51 10.47 24.11 -4.44
CA PHE A 51 9.82 24.78 -5.57
C PHE A 51 10.77 25.00 -6.77
N ASN A 52 12.07 24.75 -6.58
CA ASN A 52 13.06 24.83 -7.65
C ASN A 52 13.23 23.52 -8.41
N ILE A 53 12.71 22.41 -7.87
CA ILE A 53 12.75 21.09 -8.54
C ILE A 53 12.06 21.20 -9.90
N ASP A 54 12.68 20.64 -10.93
CA ASP A 54 12.11 20.61 -12.27
C ASP A 54 10.74 19.92 -12.28
N GLY A 55 9.74 20.54 -12.92
CA GLY A 55 8.34 20.08 -12.94
C GLY A 55 7.49 20.49 -11.73
N VAL A 56 8.06 21.17 -10.72
CA VAL A 56 7.30 21.77 -9.61
C VAL A 56 6.89 23.20 -9.99
N GLU A 57 5.64 23.37 -10.40
CA GLU A 57 5.07 24.65 -10.85
C GLU A 57 3.93 25.07 -9.93
N ILE A 58 4.25 25.28 -8.63
CA ILE A 58 3.25 25.55 -7.57
C ILE A 58 3.44 26.89 -6.87
N GLY A 59 4.34 27.72 -7.36
CA GLY A 59 4.62 29.03 -6.81
C GLY A 59 6.01 29.56 -7.20
N GLU A 60 6.40 30.66 -6.60
CA GLU A 60 7.71 31.28 -6.88
C GLU A 60 8.88 30.42 -6.36
N LYS A 61 9.88 30.25 -7.21
CA LYS A 61 11.13 29.58 -6.86
C LYS A 61 11.91 30.38 -5.82
N GLU A 62 12.72 29.68 -5.00
CA GLU A 62 13.64 30.32 -4.07
C GLU A 62 14.90 30.77 -4.81
N LYS A 63 15.34 32.01 -4.56
CA LYS A 63 16.52 32.56 -5.23
C LYS A 63 17.83 32.01 -4.67
N ASP A 64 17.86 31.79 -3.37
CA ASP A 64 19.03 31.26 -2.64
C ASP A 64 18.56 30.10 -1.73
N PRO A 65 18.36 28.91 -2.32
CA PRO A 65 17.85 27.75 -1.58
C PRO A 65 18.86 27.26 -0.56
N ALA A 66 18.39 27.01 0.66
CA ALA A 66 19.21 26.54 1.78
C ALA A 66 19.58 25.05 1.68
N GLY A 67 18.99 24.31 0.73
CA GLY A 67 19.22 22.88 0.51
C GLY A 67 19.59 22.56 -0.92
N SER A 68 20.03 21.32 -1.15
CA SER A 68 20.15 20.74 -2.49
C SER A 68 18.85 20.05 -2.88
N PHE A 69 18.49 20.11 -4.14
CA PHE A 69 17.26 19.53 -4.65
C PHE A 69 17.51 18.84 -6.00
N ALA A 70 16.73 17.80 -6.26
CA ALA A 70 16.75 17.10 -7.55
C ALA A 70 15.38 16.43 -7.79
N ARG A 71 15.06 16.19 -9.06
CA ARG A 71 13.98 15.29 -9.45
C ARG A 71 14.57 13.89 -9.63
N MET A 72 13.93 12.90 -9.03
CA MET A 72 14.33 11.50 -9.15
C MET A 72 13.22 10.72 -9.86
N THR A 73 13.62 9.67 -10.56
CA THR A 73 12.73 8.77 -11.27
C THR A 73 13.01 7.35 -10.78
N GLU A 74 11.97 6.62 -10.41
CA GLU A 74 12.06 5.21 -10.03
C GLU A 74 12.57 4.37 -11.22
N VAL A 75 13.46 3.42 -10.96
CA VAL A 75 14.02 2.51 -11.95
C VAL A 75 13.35 1.15 -11.89
N SER A 76 12.86 0.75 -10.71
CA SER A 76 12.14 -0.50 -10.48
C SER A 76 10.90 -0.62 -11.34
N LYS A 77 10.54 -1.86 -11.68
CA LYS A 77 9.33 -2.17 -12.44
C LYS A 77 8.13 -2.35 -11.51
N GLY A 78 6.99 -1.83 -11.93
CA GLY A 78 5.72 -1.98 -11.22
C GLY A 78 5.33 -0.74 -10.41
N LYS A 79 4.09 -0.71 -10.01
CA LYS A 79 3.47 0.34 -9.21
C LYS A 79 3.01 -0.26 -7.89
N ASP A 80 3.89 -0.28 -6.90
CA ASP A 80 3.60 -0.84 -5.58
C ASP A 80 4.44 -0.18 -4.49
N THR A 81 3.83 0.08 -3.35
CA THR A 81 4.49 0.68 -2.17
C THR A 81 5.71 -0.11 -1.72
N THR A 82 5.66 -1.43 -1.73
CA THR A 82 6.75 -2.30 -1.30
C THR A 82 7.96 -2.15 -2.21
N ILE A 83 7.75 -2.13 -3.53
CA ILE A 83 8.80 -1.95 -4.54
C ILE A 83 9.49 -0.58 -4.33
N GLY A 84 8.73 0.50 -4.22
CA GLY A 84 9.30 1.84 -4.03
C GLY A 84 10.11 1.95 -2.75
N HIS A 85 9.65 1.33 -1.64
CA HIS A 85 10.44 1.30 -0.40
C HIS A 85 11.72 0.45 -0.52
N TRP A 86 11.67 -0.65 -1.26
CA TRP A 86 12.88 -1.43 -1.54
C TRP A 86 13.90 -0.63 -2.35
N GLU A 87 13.44 0.15 -3.34
CA GLU A 87 14.36 1.00 -4.13
C GLU A 87 14.99 2.11 -3.28
N ILE A 88 14.23 2.77 -2.41
CA ILE A 88 14.76 3.72 -1.41
C ILE A 88 15.82 3.04 -0.51
N ALA A 89 15.62 1.75 -0.19
CA ALA A 89 16.55 0.96 0.62
C ALA A 89 17.68 0.30 -0.18
N GLY A 90 17.81 0.59 -1.49
CA GLY A 90 18.92 0.17 -2.35
C GLY A 90 18.68 -1.09 -3.19
N ILE A 91 17.42 -1.54 -3.35
CA ILE A 91 17.07 -2.72 -4.16
C ILE A 91 16.25 -2.30 -5.37
N ILE A 92 16.78 -2.47 -6.56
CA ILE A 92 16.04 -2.30 -7.82
C ILE A 92 15.36 -3.61 -8.18
N SER A 93 14.04 -3.55 -8.41
CA SER A 93 13.21 -4.68 -8.82
C SER A 93 13.02 -4.68 -10.33
N ASN A 94 13.49 -5.75 -11.00
CA ASN A 94 13.38 -5.88 -12.45
C ASN A 94 12.01 -6.42 -12.92
N SER A 95 11.18 -6.90 -11.99
CA SER A 95 9.83 -7.41 -12.26
C SER A 95 8.83 -6.79 -11.30
N PRO A 96 7.63 -6.44 -11.78
CA PRO A 96 6.56 -5.97 -10.90
C PRO A 96 6.09 -7.10 -9.98
N LEU A 97 5.52 -6.74 -8.84
CA LEU A 97 4.77 -7.69 -8.02
C LEU A 97 3.41 -8.00 -8.68
N PRO A 98 2.88 -9.22 -8.50
CA PRO A 98 1.60 -9.60 -9.10
C PRO A 98 0.44 -8.78 -8.51
N SER A 99 -0.51 -8.40 -9.36
CA SER A 99 -1.78 -7.79 -8.97
C SER A 99 -2.95 -8.63 -9.49
N TYR A 100 -4.06 -8.63 -8.77
CA TYR A 100 -5.18 -9.55 -9.00
C TYR A 100 -6.49 -8.77 -9.24
N GLN A 101 -6.59 -8.11 -10.39
CA GLN A 101 -7.74 -7.26 -10.72
C GLN A 101 -9.05 -8.06 -10.90
N ASP A 102 -8.94 -9.35 -11.24
CA ASP A 102 -10.09 -10.27 -11.38
C ASP A 102 -10.30 -11.15 -10.13
N GLY A 103 -9.55 -10.88 -9.04
CA GLY A 103 -9.51 -11.70 -7.84
C GLY A 103 -8.41 -12.78 -7.90
N PHE A 104 -8.17 -13.42 -6.76
CA PHE A 104 -7.16 -14.46 -6.63
C PHE A 104 -7.60 -15.77 -7.29
N PRO A 105 -6.67 -16.54 -7.88
CA PRO A 105 -6.93 -17.89 -8.38
C PRO A 105 -7.58 -18.79 -7.33
N GLN A 106 -8.47 -19.68 -7.79
CA GLN A 106 -9.24 -20.56 -6.88
C GLN A 106 -8.33 -21.47 -6.05
N GLU A 107 -7.22 -21.92 -6.60
CA GLU A 107 -6.25 -22.77 -5.91
C GLU A 107 -5.65 -22.10 -4.67
N ILE A 108 -5.41 -20.78 -4.72
CA ILE A 108 -4.93 -19.98 -3.58
C ILE A 108 -6.00 -19.92 -2.50
N LEU A 109 -7.25 -19.69 -2.88
CA LEU A 109 -8.37 -19.60 -1.95
C LEU A 109 -8.71 -20.96 -1.32
N ASP A 110 -8.60 -22.03 -2.07
CA ASP A 110 -8.83 -23.39 -1.59
C ASP A 110 -7.78 -23.81 -0.57
N GLU A 111 -6.50 -23.53 -0.84
CA GLU A 111 -5.42 -23.81 0.12
C GLU A 111 -5.53 -22.91 1.36
N PHE A 112 -5.90 -21.65 1.19
CA PHE A 112 -6.17 -20.75 2.32
C PHE A 112 -7.35 -21.24 3.17
N THR A 113 -8.46 -21.62 2.54
CA THR A 113 -9.64 -22.20 3.22
C THR A 113 -9.30 -23.48 3.96
N LYS A 114 -8.56 -24.37 3.33
CA LYS A 114 -8.12 -25.65 3.93
C LYS A 114 -7.27 -25.42 5.18
N ARG A 115 -6.31 -24.49 5.12
CA ARG A 115 -5.39 -24.23 6.23
C ARG A 115 -6.01 -23.42 7.36
N THR A 116 -6.94 -22.53 7.06
CA THR A 116 -7.63 -21.68 8.06
C THR A 116 -8.88 -22.34 8.62
N GLY A 117 -9.45 -23.34 7.91
CA GLY A 117 -10.74 -23.95 8.23
C GLY A 117 -11.94 -23.01 7.99
N ARG A 118 -11.74 -21.87 7.29
CA ARG A 118 -12.77 -20.88 7.04
C ARG A 118 -12.90 -20.59 5.55
N GLY A 119 -14.13 -20.57 5.04
CA GLY A 119 -14.40 -20.16 3.67
C GLY A 119 -14.14 -18.67 3.44
N VAL A 120 -14.19 -18.27 2.17
CA VAL A 120 -13.90 -16.91 1.71
C VAL A 120 -15.16 -16.23 1.19
N LEU A 121 -15.27 -14.92 1.41
CA LEU A 121 -16.24 -14.00 0.82
C LEU A 121 -15.50 -12.97 -0.04
N CYS A 122 -16.18 -12.39 -1.02
CA CYS A 122 -15.76 -11.31 -1.90
C CYS A 122 -14.79 -11.74 -3.01
N ASN A 123 -13.49 -11.89 -2.76
CA ASN A 123 -12.42 -12.20 -3.72
C ASN A 123 -12.43 -11.31 -4.98
N LYS A 124 -12.41 -10.01 -4.80
CA LYS A 124 -12.31 -9.02 -5.90
C LYS A 124 -11.72 -7.71 -5.42
N PRO A 125 -11.34 -6.77 -6.31
CA PRO A 125 -10.96 -5.42 -5.92
C PRO A 125 -12.10 -4.72 -5.18
N TYR A 126 -11.79 -4.13 -4.02
CA TYR A 126 -12.79 -3.44 -3.21
C TYR A 126 -12.18 -2.33 -2.35
N SER A 127 -12.98 -1.29 -2.07
CA SER A 127 -12.69 -0.34 -1.01
C SER A 127 -12.79 -1.01 0.37
N GLY A 128 -11.79 -0.80 1.23
CA GLY A 128 -11.79 -1.43 2.56
C GLY A 128 -12.92 -0.95 3.50
N THR A 129 -13.57 0.16 3.21
CA THR A 129 -14.75 0.64 3.95
C THR A 129 -16.02 0.01 3.40
N ASP A 130 -16.13 -0.03 2.07
CA ASP A 130 -17.31 -0.60 1.42
C ASP A 130 -17.40 -2.11 1.60
N VAL A 131 -16.29 -2.83 1.56
CA VAL A 131 -16.25 -4.29 1.71
C VAL A 131 -16.81 -4.76 3.08
N ILE A 132 -16.50 -4.04 4.16
CA ILE A 132 -17.05 -4.39 5.48
C ILE A 132 -18.54 -4.02 5.59
N ARG A 133 -18.98 -2.94 4.94
CA ARG A 133 -20.40 -2.59 4.86
C ARG A 133 -21.19 -3.67 4.14
N ASP A 134 -20.67 -4.15 3.00
CA ASP A 134 -21.42 -5.01 2.09
C ASP A 134 -21.34 -6.50 2.47
N TYR A 135 -20.23 -6.95 3.06
CA TYR A 135 -19.99 -8.36 3.44
C TYR A 135 -19.93 -8.61 4.95
N GLY A 136 -19.91 -7.57 5.78
CA GLY A 136 -19.75 -7.71 7.22
C GLY A 136 -20.85 -8.51 7.90
N GLU A 137 -22.10 -8.33 7.49
CA GLU A 137 -23.24 -9.08 8.03
C GLU A 137 -23.16 -10.57 7.66
N GLU A 138 -22.81 -10.90 6.41
CA GLU A 138 -22.64 -12.29 5.97
C GLU A 138 -21.45 -12.94 6.69
N HIS A 139 -20.34 -12.21 6.86
CA HIS A 139 -19.21 -12.65 7.65
C HIS A 139 -19.63 -13.02 9.09
N MET A 140 -20.38 -12.16 9.76
CA MET A 140 -20.85 -12.42 11.13
C MET A 140 -21.75 -13.65 11.22
N LYS A 141 -22.60 -13.90 10.22
CA LYS A 141 -23.51 -15.05 10.17
C LYS A 141 -22.79 -16.36 9.84
N THR A 142 -21.80 -16.32 8.97
CA THR A 142 -21.19 -17.54 8.40
C THR A 142 -19.82 -17.87 8.96
N GLY A 143 -19.12 -16.89 9.55
CA GLY A 143 -17.74 -17.02 9.98
C GLY A 143 -16.72 -17.07 8.84
N LYS A 144 -17.15 -16.93 7.57
CA LYS A 144 -16.25 -16.86 6.41
C LYS A 144 -15.44 -15.57 6.44
N LEU A 145 -14.17 -15.61 6.00
CA LEU A 145 -13.28 -14.46 5.94
C LEU A 145 -13.57 -13.58 4.72
N ILE A 146 -13.54 -12.26 4.89
CA ILE A 146 -13.68 -11.33 3.77
C ILE A 146 -12.29 -11.13 3.16
N VAL A 147 -12.06 -11.74 1.99
CA VAL A 147 -10.81 -11.58 1.22
C VAL A 147 -11.05 -10.63 0.06
N TYR A 148 -10.16 -9.66 -0.11
CA TYR A 148 -10.25 -8.68 -1.19
C TYR A 148 -8.86 -8.13 -1.56
N THR A 149 -8.78 -7.46 -2.68
CA THR A 149 -7.56 -6.80 -3.19
C THR A 149 -7.82 -5.34 -3.51
N SER A 150 -6.86 -4.68 -4.14
CA SER A 150 -6.95 -3.32 -4.70
C SER A 150 -6.07 -3.21 -5.96
N ALA A 151 -5.80 -1.99 -6.42
CA ALA A 151 -4.87 -1.76 -7.51
C ALA A 151 -3.41 -2.14 -7.16
N ASP A 152 -3.08 -2.13 -5.86
CA ASP A 152 -1.77 -2.56 -5.36
C ASP A 152 -1.66 -4.08 -5.29
N SER A 153 -0.42 -4.58 -5.13
CA SER A 153 -0.12 -6.00 -4.92
C SER A 153 -0.42 -6.42 -3.47
N VAL A 154 -1.69 -6.62 -3.14
CA VAL A 154 -2.15 -6.88 -1.78
C VAL A 154 -3.19 -7.99 -1.69
N PHE A 155 -3.08 -8.83 -0.64
CA PHE A 155 -4.09 -9.77 -0.18
C PHE A 155 -4.61 -9.28 1.16
N GLN A 156 -5.85 -8.82 1.21
CA GLN A 156 -6.43 -8.23 2.41
C GLN A 156 -7.48 -9.18 3.01
N VAL A 157 -7.41 -9.37 4.33
CA VAL A 157 -8.36 -10.22 5.07
C VAL A 157 -9.05 -9.35 6.12
N ALA A 158 -10.35 -9.10 5.92
CA ALA A 158 -11.15 -8.42 6.93
C ALA A 158 -11.99 -9.42 7.74
N ALA A 159 -12.05 -9.18 9.06
CA ALA A 159 -12.87 -9.97 9.97
C ALA A 159 -13.35 -9.11 11.16
N HIS A 160 -14.57 -9.40 11.63
CA HIS A 160 -15.13 -8.81 12.84
C HIS A 160 -14.46 -9.42 14.08
N GLU A 161 -14.05 -8.59 15.04
CA GLU A 161 -13.27 -9.03 16.19
C GLU A 161 -14.00 -10.00 17.13
N ASP A 162 -15.33 -9.95 17.18
CA ASP A 162 -16.14 -10.90 17.95
C ASP A 162 -16.31 -12.26 17.24
N VAL A 163 -16.04 -12.34 15.92
CA VAL A 163 -16.16 -13.57 15.12
C VAL A 163 -14.79 -14.24 14.96
N VAL A 164 -13.77 -13.42 14.75
CA VAL A 164 -12.37 -13.85 14.62
C VAL A 164 -11.53 -12.94 15.50
N PRO A 165 -11.06 -13.41 16.66
CA PRO A 165 -10.13 -12.64 17.49
C PRO A 165 -8.94 -12.14 16.69
N VAL A 166 -8.44 -10.96 17.02
CA VAL A 166 -7.38 -10.28 16.25
C VAL A 166 -6.13 -11.15 16.08
N GLU A 167 -5.71 -11.83 17.15
CA GLU A 167 -4.55 -12.73 17.11
C GLU A 167 -4.77 -13.90 16.13
N THR A 168 -5.99 -14.44 16.09
CA THR A 168 -6.37 -15.49 15.13
C THR A 168 -6.35 -14.95 13.70
N LEU A 169 -6.83 -13.72 13.47
CA LEU A 169 -6.74 -13.08 12.17
C LEU A 169 -5.28 -12.90 11.72
N TYR A 170 -4.39 -12.56 12.64
CA TYR A 170 -2.95 -12.46 12.34
C TYR A 170 -2.36 -13.81 11.95
N GLU A 171 -2.73 -14.90 12.62
CA GLU A 171 -2.29 -16.25 12.22
C GLU A 171 -2.81 -16.62 10.83
N TYR A 172 -4.06 -16.27 10.50
CA TYR A 172 -4.59 -16.48 9.15
C TYR A 172 -3.82 -15.67 8.09
N CYS A 173 -3.44 -14.44 8.41
CA CYS A 173 -2.60 -13.63 7.51
C CYS A 173 -1.18 -14.19 7.35
N LYS A 174 -0.59 -14.78 8.38
CA LYS A 174 0.69 -15.52 8.26
C LYS A 174 0.54 -16.72 7.33
N ILE A 175 -0.53 -17.51 7.48
CA ILE A 175 -0.85 -18.61 6.56
C ILE A 175 -0.95 -18.12 5.12
N ALA A 176 -1.68 -17.01 4.89
CA ALA A 176 -1.77 -16.40 3.56
C ALA A 176 -0.38 -15.97 3.05
N ARG A 177 0.48 -15.40 3.92
CA ARG A 177 1.85 -14.99 3.53
C ARG A 177 2.71 -16.18 3.10
N GLU A 178 2.54 -17.35 3.72
CA GLU A 178 3.24 -18.58 3.33
C GLU A 178 2.75 -19.16 2.00
N ILE A 179 1.46 -19.04 1.70
CA ILE A 179 0.86 -19.47 0.42
C ILE A 179 1.29 -18.54 -0.72
N LEU A 180 1.27 -17.23 -0.48
CA LEU A 180 1.49 -16.20 -1.49
C LEU A 180 2.99 -15.90 -1.66
N THR A 181 3.73 -16.84 -2.23
CA THR A 181 5.17 -16.79 -2.50
C THR A 181 5.48 -17.01 -3.98
N GLY A 182 6.73 -16.80 -4.39
CA GLY A 182 7.15 -16.97 -5.79
C GLY A 182 6.34 -16.07 -6.74
N GLU A 183 5.82 -16.63 -7.80
CA GLU A 183 5.03 -15.92 -8.82
C GLU A 183 3.73 -15.34 -8.27
N ASN A 184 3.18 -15.92 -7.19
CA ASN A 184 1.99 -15.44 -6.50
C ASN A 184 2.31 -14.49 -5.32
N GLY A 185 3.56 -14.10 -5.17
CA GLY A 185 4.06 -13.33 -4.03
C GLY A 185 3.61 -11.89 -4.03
N VAL A 186 2.40 -11.61 -3.52
CA VAL A 186 1.94 -10.21 -3.34
C VAL A 186 2.83 -9.45 -2.37
N GLY A 187 2.96 -8.14 -2.58
CA GLY A 187 3.78 -7.28 -1.74
C GLY A 187 3.38 -7.29 -0.27
N ARG A 188 2.08 -7.33 0.03
CA ARG A 188 1.58 -7.33 1.40
C ARG A 188 0.37 -8.25 1.57
N VAL A 189 0.35 -8.99 2.67
CA VAL A 189 -0.88 -9.56 3.23
C VAL A 189 -1.29 -8.66 4.39
N ILE A 190 -2.56 -8.24 4.43
CA ILE A 190 -3.02 -7.21 5.36
C ILE A 190 -4.18 -7.73 6.20
N ALA A 191 -4.01 -7.76 7.52
CA ALA A 191 -5.09 -7.96 8.47
C ALA A 191 -5.90 -6.67 8.63
N ARG A 192 -7.20 -6.76 8.47
CA ARG A 192 -8.16 -5.64 8.55
C ARG A 192 -9.27 -5.95 9.57
N PRO A 193 -8.98 -5.94 10.87
CA PRO A 193 -10.01 -6.13 11.88
C PRO A 193 -11.01 -4.96 11.89
N PHE A 194 -12.27 -5.29 12.17
CA PHE A 194 -13.34 -4.31 12.30
C PHE A 194 -14.31 -4.70 13.43
N VAL A 195 -15.11 -3.74 13.86
CA VAL A 195 -16.12 -3.88 14.93
C VAL A 195 -17.42 -3.22 14.50
N GLY A 196 -18.47 -3.35 15.32
CA GLY A 196 -19.75 -2.69 15.11
C GLY A 196 -20.86 -3.68 14.82
N THR A 197 -21.94 -3.19 14.22
CA THR A 197 -23.15 -3.97 13.91
C THR A 197 -23.55 -3.74 12.45
N PRO A 198 -24.39 -4.60 11.86
CA PRO A 198 -24.91 -4.38 10.52
C PRO A 198 -25.39 -2.94 10.29
N GLY A 199 -24.88 -2.31 9.24
CA GLY A 199 -25.13 -0.90 8.91
C GLY A 199 -24.19 0.12 9.60
N ASN A 200 -23.41 -0.30 10.60
CA ASN A 200 -22.50 0.59 11.32
C ASN A 200 -21.17 -0.09 11.69
N PHE A 201 -20.51 -0.66 10.68
CA PHE A 201 -19.19 -1.27 10.86
C PHE A 201 -18.08 -0.23 10.77
N THR A 202 -17.05 -0.38 11.63
CA THR A 202 -15.90 0.52 11.69
C THR A 202 -14.60 -0.30 11.77
N ARG A 203 -13.62 0.06 10.93
CA ARG A 203 -12.27 -0.51 11.00
C ARG A 203 -11.57 -0.08 12.28
N THR A 204 -10.83 -1.00 12.90
CA THR A 204 -10.04 -0.70 14.09
C THR A 204 -8.61 -0.29 13.73
N VAL A 205 -7.90 0.26 14.70
CA VAL A 205 -6.47 0.63 14.58
C VAL A 205 -5.54 -0.60 14.58
N ARG A 206 -6.09 -1.79 14.79
CA ARG A 206 -5.34 -3.07 14.85
C ARG A 206 -5.07 -3.68 13.47
N ARG A 207 -5.00 -2.83 12.43
CA ARG A 207 -4.45 -3.25 11.13
C ARG A 207 -3.01 -3.71 11.32
N HIS A 208 -2.65 -4.83 10.64
CA HIS A 208 -1.27 -5.30 10.59
C HIS A 208 -0.93 -5.79 9.18
N ASP A 209 0.25 -5.40 8.70
CA ASP A 209 0.74 -5.75 7.38
C ASP A 209 1.87 -6.79 7.50
N PHE A 210 1.70 -7.92 6.79
CA PHE A 210 2.69 -8.97 6.64
C PHE A 210 3.33 -8.82 5.26
N SER A 211 4.37 -7.98 5.19
CA SER A 211 5.04 -7.64 3.94
C SER A 211 5.93 -8.78 3.44
N LEU A 212 6.09 -8.85 2.12
CA LEU A 212 7.10 -9.68 1.50
C LEU A 212 8.48 -9.19 1.94
N GLN A 213 9.35 -10.11 2.32
CA GLN A 213 10.71 -9.76 2.73
C GLN A 213 11.52 -9.26 1.54
N PRO A 214 12.39 -8.26 1.72
CA PRO A 214 13.31 -7.83 0.67
C PRO A 214 14.14 -9.01 0.15
N PRO A 215 14.35 -9.12 -1.18
CA PRO A 215 15.08 -10.26 -1.75
C PRO A 215 16.59 -10.21 -1.53
N LYS A 216 17.12 -9.11 -0.99
CA LYS A 216 18.55 -8.89 -0.73
C LYS A 216 18.73 -8.05 0.53
N VAL A 217 19.97 -8.00 1.01
CA VAL A 217 20.41 -7.07 2.07
C VAL A 217 20.11 -5.63 1.65
N THR A 218 19.48 -4.89 2.54
CA THR A 218 19.10 -3.49 2.35
C THR A 218 20.05 -2.55 3.08
N MET A 219 19.91 -1.25 2.84
CA MET A 219 20.59 -0.22 3.62
C MET A 219 20.29 -0.37 5.13
N LEU A 220 19.07 -0.77 5.50
CA LEU A 220 18.68 -0.93 6.90
C LEU A 220 19.38 -2.09 7.60
N ASP A 221 19.75 -3.14 6.88
CA ASP A 221 20.49 -4.28 7.43
C ASP A 221 21.97 -3.93 7.70
N GLN A 222 22.47 -2.84 7.13
CA GLN A 222 23.88 -2.39 7.24
C GLN A 222 24.06 -1.30 8.29
N LEU A 223 23.00 -0.69 8.79
CA LEU A 223 23.01 0.36 9.81
C LEU A 223 22.92 -0.19 11.24
#